data_3949784dbdadae00e4ee6a7207070324
#
_entry.id   3949784dbdadae00e4ee6a7207070324
#
_cell.length_a   1.000
_cell.length_b   1.000
_cell.length_c   1.000
_cell.angle_alpha   90.00
_cell.angle_beta   90.00
_cell.angle_gamma   90.00
#
_symmetry.space_group_name_H-M   'P 1'
#
loop_
_entity.id
_entity.type
_entity.pdbx_description
1 polymer ?
#
loop_
_entity_poly.entity_id
_entity_poly.type
_entity_poly.pdbx_seq_one_letter_code
_entity_poly.pdbx_strand_id
1 'polypeptide(L)'
;MARFKAEYLQHHYDNAHIPLRSRLIANLTSMQKLGMAAPWLYNAIISNVFTSSLIKRILKFAPQRSIPKLYKMTLRSWMIKHPDNKTHDKGKVYLFADEFTNYTDVGIGIKFIKLLRTLGYEVIIPKHVESGRTELSKGFLKRAKGIAEKNIVLLKEIISEETPVSY
;
A
#
# COMPACT_ATOMS: atom_id res chain seq x y z
N MET A 1 -1.76 14.01 -17.61
CA MET A 1 -2.38 12.86 -18.32
C MET A 1 -3.01 11.82 -17.39
N ALA A 2 -2.40 11.40 -16.27
CA ALA A 2 -2.98 10.40 -15.36
C ALA A 2 -4.35 10.80 -14.80
N ARG A 3 -4.56 12.07 -14.46
CA ARG A 3 -5.82 12.60 -13.94
C ARG A 3 -6.96 12.46 -14.96
N PHE A 4 -6.75 12.91 -16.19
CA PHE A 4 -7.77 12.77 -17.26
C PHE A 4 -8.18 11.34 -17.52
N LYS A 5 -7.21 10.40 -17.49
CA LYS A 5 -7.51 8.97 -17.59
C LYS A 5 -8.40 8.48 -16.44
N ALA A 6 -8.13 8.91 -15.21
CA ALA A 6 -8.92 8.51 -14.05
C ALA A 6 -10.35 9.06 -14.11
N GLU A 7 -10.52 10.32 -14.51
CA GLU A 7 -11.82 10.98 -14.71
C GLU A 7 -12.63 10.30 -15.83
N TYR A 8 -11.99 10.05 -16.99
CA TYR A 8 -12.62 9.32 -18.09
C TYR A 8 -13.09 7.93 -17.67
N LEU A 9 -12.23 7.16 -16.98
CA LEU A 9 -12.60 5.82 -16.52
C LEU A 9 -13.73 5.86 -15.49
N GLN A 10 -13.74 6.84 -14.57
CA GLN A 10 -14.85 6.99 -13.62
C GLN A 10 -16.15 7.24 -14.34
N HIS A 11 -16.16 8.19 -15.29
CA HIS A 11 -17.36 8.47 -16.09
C HIS A 11 -17.82 7.25 -16.90
N HIS A 12 -16.87 6.53 -17.50
CA HIS A 12 -17.18 5.29 -18.22
C HIS A 12 -17.80 4.23 -17.29
N TYR A 13 -17.26 4.05 -16.07
CA TYR A 13 -17.78 3.07 -15.11
C TYR A 13 -19.11 3.46 -14.45
N ASP A 14 -19.44 4.73 -14.43
CA ASP A 14 -20.78 5.19 -13.99
C ASP A 14 -21.88 4.73 -14.95
N ASN A 15 -21.54 4.46 -16.23
CA ASN A 15 -22.49 4.12 -17.31
C ASN A 15 -22.28 2.74 -17.93
N ALA A 16 -21.21 2.03 -17.59
CA ALA A 16 -20.83 0.76 -18.21
C ALA A 16 -20.30 -0.26 -17.21
N HIS A 17 -20.10 -1.51 -17.68
CA HIS A 17 -19.58 -2.59 -16.87
C HIS A 17 -18.11 -2.36 -16.48
N ILE A 18 -17.81 -2.56 -15.19
CA ILE A 18 -16.45 -2.48 -14.66
C ILE A 18 -15.72 -3.80 -14.90
N PRO A 19 -14.57 -3.82 -15.62
CA PRO A 19 -13.78 -5.02 -15.82
C PRO A 19 -13.34 -5.64 -14.50
N LEU A 20 -13.43 -6.98 -14.37
CA LEU A 20 -13.02 -7.71 -13.17
C LEU A 20 -11.59 -7.37 -12.74
N ARG A 21 -10.67 -7.27 -13.69
CA ARG A 21 -9.28 -6.86 -13.45
C ARG A 21 -9.18 -5.50 -12.75
N SER A 22 -9.95 -4.51 -13.21
CA SER A 22 -9.93 -3.16 -12.62
C SER A 22 -10.47 -3.18 -11.20
N ARG A 23 -11.54 -3.93 -10.95
CA ARG A 23 -12.15 -4.10 -9.63
C ARG A 23 -11.18 -4.77 -8.65
N LEU A 24 -10.48 -5.83 -9.08
CA LEU A 24 -9.52 -6.54 -8.23
C LEU A 24 -8.30 -5.68 -7.89
N ILE A 25 -7.75 -4.94 -8.87
CA ILE A 25 -6.61 -4.06 -8.61
C ILE A 25 -7.01 -2.90 -7.68
N ALA A 26 -8.20 -2.33 -7.84
CA ALA A 26 -8.70 -1.30 -6.93
C ALA A 26 -8.93 -1.83 -5.50
N ASN A 27 -9.17 -3.13 -5.32
CA ASN A 27 -9.32 -3.76 -4.00
C ASN A 27 -8.02 -4.47 -3.53
N LEU A 28 -6.86 -4.09 -4.07
CA LEU A 28 -5.58 -4.72 -3.76
C LEU A 28 -5.32 -4.78 -2.25
N THR A 29 -5.51 -3.68 -1.54
CA THR A 29 -5.29 -3.62 -0.08
C THR A 29 -6.15 -4.61 0.68
N SER A 30 -7.42 -4.77 0.30
CA SER A 30 -8.31 -5.76 0.94
C SER A 30 -7.84 -7.19 0.68
N MET A 31 -7.36 -7.47 -0.53
CA MET A 31 -6.79 -8.77 -0.89
C MET A 31 -5.49 -9.05 -0.14
N GLN A 32 -4.63 -8.05 0.02
CA GLN A 32 -3.40 -8.16 0.81
C GLN A 32 -3.71 -8.40 2.29
N LYS A 33 -4.66 -7.68 2.88
CA LYS A 33 -5.13 -7.91 4.26
C LYS A 33 -5.61 -9.34 4.46
N LEU A 34 -6.43 -9.85 3.53
CA LEU A 34 -6.89 -11.24 3.57
C LEU A 34 -5.73 -12.23 3.43
N GLY A 35 -4.82 -11.99 2.48
CA GLY A 35 -3.64 -12.83 2.27
C GLY A 35 -2.69 -12.86 3.47
N MET A 36 -2.67 -11.80 4.29
CA MET A 36 -1.87 -11.74 5.52
C MET A 36 -2.37 -12.67 6.65
N ALA A 37 -3.57 -13.24 6.55
CA ALA A 37 -4.00 -14.30 7.46
C ALA A 37 -3.13 -15.57 7.29
N ALA A 38 -2.71 -15.88 6.04
CA ALA A 38 -1.81 -16.99 5.73
C ALA A 38 -0.84 -16.61 4.59
N PRO A 39 0.18 -15.79 4.84
CA PRO A 39 1.08 -15.29 3.79
C PRO A 39 1.83 -16.41 3.06
N TRP A 40 2.16 -17.49 3.75
CA TRP A 40 2.81 -18.66 3.18
C TRP A 40 1.93 -19.34 2.13
N LEU A 41 0.63 -19.48 2.41
CA LEU A 41 -0.34 -20.09 1.48
C LEU A 41 -0.56 -19.20 0.25
N TYR A 42 -0.77 -17.90 0.47
CA TYR A 42 -0.85 -16.93 -0.63
C TYR A 42 0.39 -17.01 -1.52
N ASN A 43 1.59 -16.97 -0.92
CA ASN A 43 2.84 -17.03 -1.66
C ASN A 43 3.04 -18.38 -2.39
N ALA A 44 2.61 -19.49 -1.81
CA ALA A 44 2.64 -20.79 -2.47
C ALA A 44 1.76 -20.80 -3.73
N ILE A 45 0.53 -20.28 -3.64
CA ILE A 45 -0.42 -20.19 -4.76
C ILE A 45 0.15 -19.34 -5.89
N ILE A 46 0.66 -18.14 -5.61
CA ILE A 46 1.17 -17.23 -6.64
C ILE A 46 2.55 -17.63 -7.20
N SER A 47 3.32 -18.43 -6.46
CA SER A 47 4.64 -18.92 -6.90
C SER A 47 4.53 -20.20 -7.72
N ASN A 48 3.45 -20.95 -7.60
CA ASN A 48 3.23 -22.14 -8.40
C ASN A 48 2.93 -21.75 -9.85
N VAL A 49 3.63 -22.36 -10.81
CA VAL A 49 3.54 -22.03 -12.24
C VAL A 49 2.13 -22.19 -12.78
N PHE A 50 1.45 -23.28 -12.43
CA PHE A 50 0.10 -23.59 -12.94
C PHE A 50 -0.94 -22.59 -12.40
N THR A 51 -1.01 -22.40 -11.07
CA THR A 51 -1.99 -21.50 -10.46
C THR A 51 -1.72 -20.05 -10.84
N SER A 52 -0.45 -19.63 -10.86
CA SER A 52 -0.05 -18.29 -11.29
C SER A 52 -0.43 -18.02 -12.75
N SER A 53 -0.19 -18.99 -13.66
CA SER A 53 -0.56 -18.86 -15.07
C SER A 53 -2.08 -18.77 -15.25
N LEU A 54 -2.84 -19.59 -14.52
CA LEU A 54 -4.29 -19.55 -14.54
C LEU A 54 -4.83 -18.20 -14.06
N ILE A 55 -4.33 -17.69 -12.93
CA ILE A 55 -4.68 -16.37 -12.39
C ILE A 55 -4.36 -15.26 -13.41
N LYS A 56 -3.15 -15.28 -13.98
CA LYS A 56 -2.73 -14.29 -14.99
C LYS A 56 -3.63 -14.33 -16.23
N ARG A 57 -4.01 -15.52 -16.68
CA ARG A 57 -4.90 -15.70 -17.84
C ARG A 57 -6.29 -15.13 -17.57
N ILE A 58 -6.90 -15.47 -16.42
CA ILE A 58 -8.22 -14.97 -16.02
C ILE A 58 -8.19 -13.43 -15.88
N LEU A 59 -7.14 -12.88 -15.27
CA LEU A 59 -7.01 -11.44 -15.03
C LEU A 59 -6.39 -10.67 -16.20
N LYS A 60 -6.08 -11.38 -17.31
CA LYS A 60 -5.43 -10.79 -18.49
C LYS A 60 -4.14 -10.04 -18.13
N PHE A 61 -3.36 -10.59 -17.19
CA PHE A 61 -2.01 -10.09 -16.89
C PHE A 61 -1.00 -10.64 -17.90
N ALA A 62 0.04 -9.84 -18.18
CA ALA A 62 1.14 -10.31 -19.02
C ALA A 62 1.82 -11.53 -18.37
N PRO A 63 2.03 -12.64 -19.12
CA PRO A 63 2.62 -13.87 -18.57
C PRO A 63 4.00 -13.65 -17.91
N GLN A 64 4.77 -12.72 -18.47
CA GLN A 64 6.13 -12.39 -18.03
C GLN A 64 6.17 -11.65 -16.67
N ARG A 65 5.06 -11.04 -16.24
CA ARG A 65 5.02 -10.32 -14.97
C ARG A 65 4.82 -11.26 -13.80
N SER A 66 5.64 -11.10 -12.76
CA SER A 66 5.38 -11.77 -11.48
C SER A 66 4.24 -11.09 -10.72
N ILE A 67 3.47 -11.87 -9.96
CA ILE A 67 2.53 -11.34 -8.97
C ILE A 67 3.35 -11.05 -7.70
N PRO A 68 3.22 -9.84 -7.09
CA PRO A 68 3.97 -9.50 -5.88
C PRO A 68 3.67 -10.47 -4.73
N LYS A 69 4.71 -10.95 -4.07
CA LYS A 69 4.61 -11.79 -2.88
C LYS A 69 4.32 -10.96 -1.66
N LEU A 70 3.54 -11.50 -0.74
CA LEU A 70 3.38 -10.91 0.58
C LEU A 70 4.61 -11.18 1.43
N TYR A 71 5.01 -10.20 2.22
CA TYR A 71 6.04 -10.40 3.22
C TYR A 71 5.49 -11.21 4.40
N LYS A 72 6.36 -11.82 5.20
CA LYS A 72 5.96 -12.67 6.33
C LYS A 72 5.18 -11.94 7.44
N MET A 73 5.26 -10.61 7.49
CA MET A 73 4.54 -9.75 8.43
C MET A 73 4.40 -8.35 7.82
N THR A 74 3.47 -7.54 8.34
CA THR A 74 3.32 -6.14 7.90
C THR A 74 4.43 -5.26 8.48
N LEU A 75 4.71 -4.12 7.83
CA LEU A 75 5.66 -3.15 8.36
C LEU A 75 5.22 -2.59 9.71
N ARG A 76 3.92 -2.34 9.90
CA ARG A 76 3.35 -1.94 11.20
C ARG A 76 3.60 -2.96 12.30
N SER A 77 3.38 -4.26 12.00
CA SER A 77 3.66 -5.34 12.96
C SER A 77 5.15 -5.46 13.27
N TRP A 78 6.00 -5.20 12.27
CA TRP A 78 7.44 -5.17 12.49
C TRP A 78 7.85 -4.02 13.42
N MET A 79 7.31 -2.82 13.25
CA MET A 79 7.56 -1.67 14.14
C MET A 79 7.18 -1.97 15.60
N ILE A 80 6.01 -2.59 15.83
CA ILE A 80 5.56 -2.96 17.17
C ILE A 80 6.52 -3.96 17.83
N LYS A 81 7.05 -4.93 17.04
CA LYS A 81 7.99 -5.95 17.54
C LYS A 81 9.43 -5.43 17.72
N HIS A 82 9.76 -4.29 17.12
CA HIS A 82 11.09 -3.70 17.17
C HIS A 82 10.99 -2.23 17.62
N PRO A 83 10.57 -1.99 18.88
CA PRO A 83 10.50 -0.64 19.42
C PRO A 83 11.91 -0.02 19.41
N ASP A 84 11.95 1.30 19.29
CA ASP A 84 13.17 2.04 19.37
C ASP A 84 13.32 2.61 20.79
N ASN A 85 14.30 2.11 21.50
CA ASN A 85 14.58 2.55 22.89
C ASN A 85 15.70 3.59 22.95
N LYS A 86 16.14 4.13 21.80
CA LYS A 86 17.17 5.15 21.74
C LYS A 86 16.56 6.56 21.85
N THR A 87 17.31 7.46 22.44
CA THR A 87 17.01 8.90 22.35
C THR A 87 17.39 9.41 20.96
N HIS A 88 16.53 10.23 20.39
CA HIS A 88 16.71 10.83 19.06
C HIS A 88 16.83 12.36 19.23
N ASP A 89 17.89 12.92 18.68
CA ASP A 89 18.24 14.33 18.78
C ASP A 89 17.74 15.20 17.60
N LYS A 90 17.35 14.55 16.48
CA LYS A 90 16.90 15.24 15.27
C LYS A 90 15.39 15.36 15.11
N GLY A 91 14.63 14.95 16.15
CA GLY A 91 13.17 15.07 16.11
C GLY A 91 12.44 13.86 15.52
N LYS A 92 11.15 14.06 15.18
CA LYS A 92 10.23 13.01 14.74
C LYS A 92 10.02 13.05 13.23
N VAL A 93 9.88 11.87 12.63
CA VAL A 93 9.49 11.69 11.23
C VAL A 93 8.29 10.76 11.17
N TYR A 94 7.22 11.20 10.54
CA TYR A 94 6.06 10.37 10.29
C TYR A 94 6.21 9.63 8.96
N LEU A 95 6.18 8.29 9.00
CA LEU A 95 6.25 7.43 7.84
C LEU A 95 4.86 6.98 7.40
N PHE A 96 4.44 7.37 6.21
CA PHE A 96 3.23 6.87 5.58
C PHE A 96 3.52 5.49 4.96
N ALA A 97 3.14 4.42 5.65
CA ALA A 97 3.31 3.05 5.16
C ALA A 97 2.15 2.68 4.23
N ASP A 98 2.30 2.95 2.94
CA ASP A 98 1.29 2.62 1.93
C ASP A 98 1.04 1.10 1.81
N GLU A 99 0.08 0.70 1.00
CA GLU A 99 -0.30 -0.70 0.79
C GLU A 99 0.83 -1.57 0.24
N PHE A 100 1.80 -1.00 -0.48
CA PHE A 100 2.95 -1.74 -0.98
C PHE A 100 4.01 -1.91 0.10
N THR A 101 4.41 -0.81 0.72
CA THR A 101 5.43 -0.79 1.78
C THR A 101 4.99 -1.59 3.00
N ASN A 102 3.68 -1.60 3.30
CA ASN A 102 3.15 -2.31 4.46
C ASN A 102 3.00 -3.83 4.26
N TYR A 103 2.83 -4.32 3.02
CA TYR A 103 2.51 -5.74 2.77
C TYR A 103 3.50 -6.49 1.88
N THR A 104 4.03 -5.85 0.84
CA THR A 104 4.91 -6.50 -0.17
C THR A 104 6.36 -6.07 -0.03
N ASP A 105 6.60 -4.77 0.04
CA ASP A 105 7.94 -4.17 0.05
C ASP A 105 8.43 -3.86 1.47
N VAL A 106 7.96 -4.62 2.45
CA VAL A 106 8.26 -4.45 3.88
C VAL A 106 9.76 -4.41 4.16
N GLY A 107 10.55 -5.23 3.43
CA GLY A 107 12.00 -5.22 3.55
C GLY A 107 12.64 -3.87 3.23
N ILE A 108 12.09 -3.13 2.26
CA ILE A 108 12.51 -1.76 1.92
C ILE A 108 12.13 -0.81 3.05
N GLY A 109 10.88 -0.88 3.53
CA GLY A 109 10.41 -0.08 4.65
C GLY A 109 11.25 -0.27 5.91
N ILE A 110 11.62 -1.52 6.23
CA ILE A 110 12.48 -1.83 7.38
C ILE A 110 13.86 -1.16 7.24
N LYS A 111 14.46 -1.26 6.05
CA LYS A 111 15.78 -0.64 5.79
C LYS A 111 15.69 0.89 5.90
N PHE A 112 14.63 1.47 5.39
CA PHE A 112 14.40 2.91 5.46
C PHE A 112 14.21 3.38 6.92
N ILE A 113 13.41 2.68 7.71
CA ILE A 113 13.24 2.98 9.14
C ILE A 113 14.58 2.90 9.89
N LYS A 114 15.36 1.82 9.64
CA LYS A 114 16.68 1.67 10.26
C LYS A 114 17.63 2.80 9.87
N LEU A 115 17.63 3.23 8.61
CA LEU A 115 18.42 4.37 8.15
C LEU A 115 18.05 5.65 8.89
N LEU A 116 16.75 5.99 8.97
CA LEU A 116 16.29 7.19 9.67
C LEU A 116 16.66 7.16 11.16
N ARG A 117 16.49 6.01 11.84
CA ARG A 117 16.90 5.82 13.23
C ARG A 117 18.42 6.00 13.41
N THR A 118 19.23 5.48 12.48
CA THR A 118 20.69 5.67 12.51
C THR A 118 21.07 7.13 12.29
N LEU A 119 20.29 7.88 11.53
CA LEU A 119 20.48 9.30 11.31
C LEU A 119 20.01 10.16 12.49
N GLY A 120 19.45 9.60 13.55
CA GLY A 120 19.02 10.30 14.76
C GLY A 120 17.55 10.74 14.76
N TYR A 121 16.69 10.18 13.91
CA TYR A 121 15.26 10.49 13.87
C TYR A 121 14.43 9.44 14.61
N GLU A 122 13.45 9.89 15.39
CA GLU A 122 12.36 9.04 15.87
C GLU A 122 11.38 8.78 14.73
N VAL A 123 11.20 7.51 14.34
CA VAL A 123 10.29 7.14 13.23
C VAL A 123 8.98 6.63 13.78
N ILE A 124 7.88 7.23 13.36
CA ILE A 124 6.52 6.89 13.78
C ILE A 124 5.69 6.55 12.55
N ILE A 125 4.97 5.42 12.56
CA ILE A 125 3.94 5.12 11.55
C ILE A 125 2.59 5.55 12.13
N PRO A 126 2.03 6.69 11.72
CA PRO A 126 0.77 7.20 12.27
C PRO A 126 -0.40 6.33 11.85
N LYS A 127 -1.54 6.51 12.50
CA LYS A 127 -2.79 5.90 12.05
C LYS A 127 -3.20 6.55 10.74
N HIS A 128 -3.30 5.75 9.68
CA HIS A 128 -3.78 6.17 8.37
C HIS A 128 -4.44 4.97 7.67
N VAL A 129 -5.20 5.24 6.60
CA VAL A 129 -5.72 4.22 5.68
C VAL A 129 -4.77 4.08 4.48
N GLU A 130 -5.15 3.28 3.49
CA GLU A 130 -4.39 3.11 2.24
C GLU A 130 -4.19 4.44 1.49
N SER A 131 -3.28 4.45 0.50
CA SER A 131 -2.96 5.66 -0.25
C SER A 131 -4.07 6.09 -1.24
N GLY A 132 -4.95 5.17 -1.65
CA GLY A 132 -5.94 5.39 -2.72
C GLY A 132 -5.33 5.38 -4.13
N ARG A 133 -4.03 5.11 -4.27
CA ARG A 133 -3.32 5.12 -5.55
C ARG A 133 -3.80 4.01 -6.48
N THR A 134 -4.15 2.87 -5.96
CA THR A 134 -4.70 1.74 -6.74
C THR A 134 -6.07 2.07 -7.29
N GLU A 135 -6.93 2.69 -6.51
CA GLU A 135 -8.24 3.20 -6.91
C GLU A 135 -8.11 4.26 -8.00
N LEU A 136 -7.29 5.27 -7.77
CA LEU A 136 -7.04 6.36 -8.72
C LEU A 136 -6.52 5.82 -10.05
N SER A 137 -5.56 4.90 -10.04
CA SER A 137 -4.98 4.32 -11.25
C SER A 137 -5.96 3.53 -12.08
N LYS A 138 -7.03 3.01 -11.47
CA LYS A 138 -8.09 2.20 -12.10
C LYS A 138 -9.39 2.96 -12.34
N GLY A 139 -9.41 4.28 -12.11
CA GLY A 139 -10.55 5.13 -12.40
C GLY A 139 -11.66 5.10 -11.35
N PHE A 140 -11.40 4.63 -10.14
CA PHE A 140 -12.34 4.69 -9.01
C PHE A 140 -12.15 6.00 -8.24
N LEU A 141 -12.35 7.13 -8.93
CA LEU A 141 -12.02 8.45 -8.42
C LEU A 141 -12.82 8.82 -7.17
N LYS A 142 -14.12 8.49 -7.13
CA LYS A 142 -14.99 8.73 -5.96
C LYS A 142 -14.46 8.00 -4.71
N ARG A 143 -14.00 6.76 -4.88
CA ARG A 143 -13.38 5.98 -3.78
C ARG A 143 -12.04 6.57 -3.35
N ALA A 144 -11.18 6.90 -4.32
CA ALA A 144 -9.89 7.52 -4.04
C ALA A 144 -10.03 8.83 -3.27
N LYS A 145 -11.04 9.67 -3.63
CA LYS A 145 -11.38 10.91 -2.92
C LYS A 145 -11.74 10.62 -1.45
N GLY A 146 -12.66 9.68 -1.20
CA GLY A 146 -13.04 9.32 0.17
C GLY A 146 -11.89 8.76 1.01
N ILE A 147 -10.93 8.05 0.39
CA ILE A 147 -9.70 7.59 1.06
C ILE A 147 -8.81 8.79 1.41
N ALA A 148 -8.63 9.74 0.50
CA ALA A 148 -7.84 10.94 0.73
C ALA A 148 -8.43 11.80 1.86
N GLU A 149 -9.75 12.01 1.87
CA GLU A 149 -10.47 12.74 2.93
C GLU A 149 -10.24 12.07 4.30
N LYS A 150 -10.31 10.75 4.39
CA LYS A 150 -10.03 10.02 5.64
C LYS A 150 -8.59 10.22 6.10
N ASN A 151 -7.62 10.17 5.18
CA ASN A 151 -6.21 10.40 5.51
C ASN A 151 -5.97 11.84 5.97
N ILE A 152 -6.59 12.84 5.34
CA ILE A 152 -6.51 14.25 5.77
C ILE A 152 -7.01 14.38 7.21
N VAL A 153 -8.17 13.81 7.55
CA VAL A 153 -8.72 13.86 8.91
C VAL A 153 -7.79 13.19 9.93
N LEU A 154 -7.19 12.05 9.57
CA LEU A 154 -6.31 11.30 10.47
C LEU A 154 -4.94 11.94 10.68
N LEU A 155 -4.46 12.72 9.70
CA LEU A 155 -3.09 13.21 9.68
C LEU A 155 -2.98 14.73 9.96
N LYS A 156 -4.08 15.50 9.81
CA LYS A 156 -4.07 16.97 9.90
C LYS A 156 -3.48 17.53 11.20
N GLU A 157 -3.61 16.78 12.32
CA GLU A 157 -3.15 17.24 13.64
C GLU A 157 -1.68 16.92 13.88
N ILE A 158 -1.10 16.04 13.09
CA ILE A 158 0.29 15.57 13.27
C ILE A 158 1.24 16.06 12.19
N ILE A 159 0.72 16.60 11.09
CA ILE A 159 1.53 17.17 10.00
C ILE A 159 1.73 18.64 10.27
N SER A 160 3.00 19.06 10.33
CA SER A 160 3.43 20.45 10.40
C SER A 160 4.67 20.64 9.53
N GLU A 161 5.10 21.88 9.35
CA GLU A 161 6.37 22.18 8.64
C GLU A 161 7.58 21.57 9.35
N GLU A 162 7.53 21.49 10.70
CA GLU A 162 8.60 20.91 11.53
C GLU A 162 8.59 19.38 11.56
N THR A 163 7.45 18.76 11.26
CA THR A 163 7.27 17.30 11.28
C THR A 163 6.67 16.77 9.97
N PRO A 164 7.45 16.73 8.88
CA PRO A 164 6.97 16.29 7.59
C PRO A 164 6.64 14.79 7.57
N VAL A 165 5.69 14.41 6.72
CA VAL A 165 5.39 13.01 6.42
C VAL A 165 6.28 12.54 5.27
N SER A 166 6.98 11.42 5.47
CA SER A 166 7.77 10.75 4.45
C SER A 166 7.01 9.57 3.84
N TYR A 167 7.18 9.38 2.53
CA TYR A 167 6.60 8.27 1.76
C TYR A 167 7.65 7.21 1.45
#